data_52d5c64e250ad838abe89de428b18199
#
_entry.id   52d5c64e250ad838abe89de428b18199
#
_cell.length_a   1.000
_cell.length_b   1.000
_cell.length_c   1.000
_cell.angle_alpha   90.00
_cell.angle_beta   90.00
_cell.angle_gamma   90.00
#
_symmetry.space_group_name_H-M   'P 1'
#
loop_
_entity.id
_entity.type
_entity.pdbx_description
1 polymer ?
#
loop_
_entity_poly.entity_id
_entity_poly.type
_entity_poly.pdbx_seq_one_letter_code
_entity_poly.pdbx_strand_id
1 'polypeptide(L)'
;LHGAILRSPHAHAEIVSIDTSEAEARPGVVAVLTGDEIKELTDPFIMVLKLPLQHWSLAVERVRFVGESVVLVVAEDRYQAEDALEYIKVEYKPLPVAVDPRDAAKEDAPLIHPAAGTNVVSVRNFNYGEPDKAFAEADHTVELTIEFPRNSQTPMEGYVVVADYLPGNNTYDVLANFQGPYTVHPVMARSLRVSGSALRIRTPQDS
;
A
#
# COMPACT_ATOMS: atom_id res chain seq x y z
N LEU A 1 -9.91 17.32 -11.78
CA LEU A 1 -10.42 16.75 -10.52
C LEU A 1 -9.29 16.58 -9.52
N HIS A 2 -9.63 16.54 -8.24
CA HIS A 2 -8.68 16.38 -7.13
C HIS A 2 -9.08 15.18 -6.28
N GLY A 3 -8.08 14.41 -5.86
CA GLY A 3 -8.29 13.23 -5.01
C GLY A 3 -7.83 13.48 -3.59
N ALA A 4 -8.62 13.03 -2.60
CA ALA A 4 -8.26 12.99 -1.20
C ALA A 4 -8.49 11.57 -0.64
N ILE A 5 -7.62 11.13 0.26
CA ILE A 5 -7.63 9.75 0.76
C ILE A 5 -7.89 9.73 2.26
N LEU A 6 -8.97 9.07 2.66
CA LEU A 6 -9.21 8.71 4.06
C LEU A 6 -8.31 7.53 4.44
N ARG A 7 -7.59 7.68 5.56
CA ARG A 7 -6.65 6.68 6.05
C ARG A 7 -7.07 6.09 7.38
N SER A 8 -6.73 4.82 7.59
CA SER A 8 -7.03 4.11 8.83
C SER A 8 -6.26 4.67 10.03
N PRO A 9 -6.93 4.90 11.16
CA PRO A 9 -6.27 5.18 12.43
C PRO A 9 -5.83 3.89 13.18
N HIS A 10 -6.24 2.70 12.69
CA HIS A 10 -5.99 1.42 13.33
C HIS A 10 -4.81 0.67 12.73
N ALA A 11 -4.03 0.02 13.57
CA ALA A 11 -2.92 -0.84 13.16
C ALA A 11 -3.39 -2.18 12.58
N HIS A 12 -4.53 -2.71 13.05
CA HIS A 12 -5.18 -3.91 12.52
C HIS A 12 -6.64 -3.91 12.96
N ALA A 13 -7.56 -3.90 12.01
CA ALA A 13 -8.99 -3.95 12.28
C ALA A 13 -9.76 -4.50 11.08
N GLU A 14 -10.90 -5.14 11.32
CA GLU A 14 -11.91 -5.40 10.31
C GLU A 14 -12.64 -4.09 9.99
N ILE A 15 -12.94 -3.86 8.72
CA ILE A 15 -13.86 -2.83 8.28
C ILE A 15 -15.26 -3.45 8.31
N VAL A 16 -16.08 -3.00 9.28
CA VAL A 16 -17.44 -3.52 9.47
C VAL A 16 -18.39 -2.87 8.48
N SER A 17 -18.29 -1.57 8.33
CA SER A 17 -19.08 -0.78 7.37
C SER A 17 -18.38 0.51 6.99
N ILE A 18 -18.69 1.01 5.80
CA ILE A 18 -18.31 2.34 5.33
C ILE A 18 -19.58 3.02 4.82
N ASP A 19 -19.96 4.15 5.44
CA ASP A 19 -21.06 4.98 4.98
C ASP A 19 -20.49 6.22 4.29
N THR A 20 -20.66 6.29 2.97
CA THR A 20 -20.19 7.37 2.08
C THR A 20 -21.29 8.33 1.67
N SER A 21 -22.55 8.03 2.03
CA SER A 21 -23.74 8.71 1.51
C SER A 21 -23.74 10.22 1.72
N GLU A 22 -23.26 10.68 2.87
CA GLU A 22 -23.20 12.09 3.22
C GLU A 22 -22.07 12.81 2.46
N ALA A 23 -20.95 12.12 2.22
CA ALA A 23 -19.84 12.62 1.41
C ALA A 23 -20.20 12.73 -0.07
N GLU A 24 -20.87 11.72 -0.62
CA GLU A 24 -21.36 11.71 -2.02
C GLU A 24 -22.34 12.85 -2.32
N ALA A 25 -23.15 13.23 -1.31
CA ALA A 25 -24.11 14.31 -1.43
C ALA A 25 -23.48 15.72 -1.35
N ARG A 26 -22.17 15.85 -1.08
CA ARG A 26 -21.51 17.16 -0.95
C ARG A 26 -21.34 17.82 -2.31
N PRO A 27 -21.54 19.15 -2.40
CA PRO A 27 -21.31 19.88 -3.63
C PRO A 27 -19.87 19.71 -4.14
N GLY A 28 -19.72 19.45 -5.44
CA GLY A 28 -18.43 19.30 -6.09
C GLY A 28 -17.80 17.90 -5.95
N VAL A 29 -18.36 17.00 -5.15
CA VAL A 29 -17.93 15.60 -5.11
C VAL A 29 -18.41 14.89 -6.38
N VAL A 30 -17.48 14.27 -7.09
CA VAL A 30 -17.70 13.57 -8.36
C VAL A 30 -17.79 12.06 -8.15
N ALA A 31 -16.98 11.52 -7.26
CA ALA A 31 -16.98 10.09 -6.93
C ALA A 31 -16.40 9.85 -5.53
N VAL A 32 -16.88 8.81 -4.88
CA VAL A 32 -16.28 8.24 -3.67
C VAL A 32 -16.06 6.75 -3.94
N LEU A 33 -14.83 6.30 -3.75
CA LEU A 33 -14.44 4.90 -4.01
C LEU A 33 -13.97 4.26 -2.71
N THR A 34 -14.50 3.08 -2.43
CA THR A 34 -14.10 2.21 -1.32
C THR A 34 -13.32 0.99 -1.81
N GLY A 35 -12.95 0.10 -0.91
CA GLY A 35 -12.32 -1.16 -1.27
C GLY A 35 -13.16 -2.03 -2.20
N ASP A 36 -14.51 -1.96 -2.11
CA ASP A 36 -15.41 -2.75 -2.94
C ASP A 36 -15.37 -2.28 -4.40
N GLU A 37 -15.49 -0.99 -4.66
CA GLU A 37 -15.37 -0.43 -6.02
C GLU A 37 -13.97 -0.67 -6.61
N ILE A 38 -12.92 -0.54 -5.79
CA ILE A 38 -11.55 -0.82 -6.25
C ILE A 38 -11.38 -2.28 -6.64
N LYS A 39 -11.98 -3.21 -5.93
CA LYS A 39 -11.94 -4.65 -6.25
C LYS A 39 -12.64 -4.98 -7.58
N GLU A 40 -13.69 -4.24 -7.91
CA GLU A 40 -14.38 -4.37 -9.20
C GLU A 40 -13.56 -3.76 -10.36
N LEU A 41 -12.98 -2.59 -10.14
CA LEU A 41 -12.31 -1.80 -11.16
C LEU A 41 -10.87 -2.22 -11.44
N THR A 42 -10.18 -2.81 -10.47
CA THR A 42 -8.73 -3.09 -10.55
C THR A 42 -8.40 -4.54 -10.16
N ASP A 43 -7.14 -4.90 -10.31
CA ASP A 43 -6.55 -6.11 -9.74
C ASP A 43 -5.61 -5.74 -8.59
N PRO A 44 -5.36 -6.63 -7.61
CA PRO A 44 -4.39 -6.36 -6.57
C PRO A 44 -2.98 -6.19 -7.16
N PHE A 45 -2.15 -5.40 -6.50
CA PHE A 45 -0.76 -5.23 -6.91
C PHE A 45 -0.02 -6.55 -6.90
N ILE A 46 0.84 -6.75 -7.91
CA ILE A 46 1.72 -7.91 -7.96
C ILE A 46 2.74 -7.80 -6.84
N MET A 47 2.67 -8.74 -5.91
CA MET A 47 3.69 -8.91 -4.89
C MET A 47 4.71 -9.93 -5.38
N VAL A 48 6.01 -9.57 -5.39
CA VAL A 48 7.11 -10.48 -5.74
C VAL A 48 7.41 -11.44 -4.56
N LEU A 49 6.35 -11.99 -3.99
CA LEU A 49 6.37 -12.91 -2.86
C LEU A 49 5.67 -14.20 -3.25
N LYS A 50 6.10 -15.32 -2.69
CA LYS A 50 5.51 -16.64 -2.98
C LYS A 50 4.22 -16.93 -2.21
N LEU A 51 3.85 -16.04 -1.28
CA LEU A 51 2.64 -16.19 -0.45
C LEU A 51 1.42 -15.56 -1.13
N PRO A 52 0.21 -16.05 -0.82
CA PRO A 52 -1.04 -15.52 -1.36
C PRO A 52 -1.41 -14.18 -0.71
N LEU A 53 -0.54 -13.19 -0.82
CA LEU A 53 -0.78 -11.86 -0.32
C LEU A 53 -1.48 -11.03 -1.40
N GLN A 54 -2.56 -10.37 -1.01
CA GLN A 54 -3.25 -9.39 -1.85
C GLN A 54 -3.08 -8.01 -1.24
N HIS A 55 -2.59 -7.07 -2.03
CA HIS A 55 -2.47 -5.68 -1.66
C HIS A 55 -3.23 -4.83 -2.68
N TRP A 56 -4.25 -4.15 -2.22
CA TRP A 56 -5.11 -3.27 -3.02
C TRP A 56 -4.72 -1.81 -2.80
N SER A 57 -5.10 -0.93 -3.70
CA SER A 57 -4.88 0.51 -3.53
C SER A 57 -5.71 1.12 -2.40
N LEU A 58 -6.89 0.55 -2.11
CA LEU A 58 -7.68 0.81 -0.91
C LEU A 58 -7.88 -0.50 -0.15
N ALA A 59 -7.98 -0.40 1.17
CA ALA A 59 -8.22 -1.57 2.04
C ALA A 59 -9.56 -2.23 1.72
N VAL A 60 -9.53 -3.55 1.58
CA VAL A 60 -10.70 -4.41 1.40
C VAL A 60 -10.85 -5.26 2.65
N GLU A 61 -12.03 -5.30 3.26
CA GLU A 61 -12.40 -6.10 4.44
C GLU A 61 -11.65 -5.74 5.73
N ARG A 62 -10.37 -5.38 5.68
CA ARG A 62 -9.58 -5.03 6.87
C ARG A 62 -8.41 -4.11 6.56
N VAL A 63 -8.03 -3.36 7.58
CA VAL A 63 -6.81 -2.55 7.58
C VAL A 63 -5.72 -3.27 8.38
N ARG A 64 -4.45 -3.12 7.94
CA ARG A 64 -3.29 -3.88 8.44
C ARG A 64 -2.17 -3.01 8.98
N PHE A 65 -2.27 -1.70 8.81
CA PHE A 65 -1.34 -0.73 9.39
C PHE A 65 -1.99 0.64 9.53
N VAL A 66 -1.49 1.45 10.46
CA VAL A 66 -1.92 2.84 10.61
C VAL A 66 -1.56 3.63 9.36
N GLY A 67 -2.53 4.36 8.80
CA GLY A 67 -2.33 5.13 7.57
C GLY A 67 -2.66 4.36 6.28
N GLU A 68 -3.11 3.09 6.35
CA GLU A 68 -3.59 2.37 5.18
C GLU A 68 -4.77 3.13 4.54
N SER A 69 -4.74 3.24 3.21
CA SER A 69 -5.78 3.94 2.45
C SER A 69 -7.10 3.15 2.51
N VAL A 70 -8.21 3.81 2.84
CA VAL A 70 -9.53 3.17 3.03
C VAL A 70 -10.54 3.67 2.02
N VAL A 71 -10.64 4.99 1.82
CA VAL A 71 -11.58 5.61 0.88
C VAL A 71 -10.85 6.66 0.07
N LEU A 72 -11.17 6.76 -1.23
CA LEU A 72 -10.74 7.84 -2.11
C LEU A 72 -11.96 8.70 -2.46
N VAL A 73 -11.89 9.99 -2.15
CA VAL A 73 -12.84 11.00 -2.63
C VAL A 73 -12.24 11.72 -3.83
N VAL A 74 -13.04 11.92 -4.86
CA VAL A 74 -12.69 12.69 -6.05
C VAL A 74 -13.67 13.87 -6.16
N ALA A 75 -13.15 15.09 -6.22
CA ALA A 75 -13.97 16.30 -6.30
C ALA A 75 -13.42 17.31 -7.33
N GLU A 76 -14.18 18.35 -7.59
CA GLU A 76 -13.83 19.40 -8.55
C GLU A 76 -12.63 20.22 -8.10
N ASP A 77 -12.45 20.43 -6.79
CA ASP A 77 -11.26 21.07 -6.23
C ASP A 77 -10.72 20.32 -5.00
N ARG A 78 -9.54 20.72 -4.55
CA ARG A 78 -8.81 20.08 -3.46
C ARG A 78 -9.55 20.20 -2.12
N TYR A 79 -10.10 21.38 -1.82
CA TYR A 79 -10.76 21.63 -0.53
C TYR A 79 -12.04 20.82 -0.40
N GLN A 80 -12.83 20.76 -1.48
CA GLN A 80 -14.03 19.93 -1.54
C GLN A 80 -13.70 18.44 -1.32
N ALA A 81 -12.59 17.96 -1.91
CA ALA A 81 -12.17 16.57 -1.73
C ALA A 81 -11.73 16.30 -0.27
N GLU A 82 -10.95 17.19 0.32
CA GLU A 82 -10.45 17.07 1.71
C GLU A 82 -11.61 17.21 2.71
N ASP A 83 -12.50 18.20 2.56
CA ASP A 83 -13.64 18.43 3.45
C ASP A 83 -14.63 17.26 3.41
N ALA A 84 -14.82 16.64 2.25
CA ALA A 84 -15.73 15.51 2.10
C ALA A 84 -15.30 14.28 2.90
N LEU A 85 -14.00 14.13 3.23
CA LEU A 85 -13.52 13.03 4.07
C LEU A 85 -14.15 13.05 5.47
N GLU A 86 -14.50 14.21 6.01
CA GLU A 86 -15.11 14.35 7.34
C GLU A 86 -16.54 13.80 7.42
N TYR A 87 -17.19 13.61 6.28
CA TYR A 87 -18.54 13.06 6.20
C TYR A 87 -18.58 11.54 5.97
N ILE A 88 -17.43 10.90 5.90
CA ILE A 88 -17.32 9.45 5.76
C ILE A 88 -17.27 8.81 7.14
N LYS A 89 -18.17 7.85 7.37
CA LYS A 89 -18.22 7.09 8.63
C LYS A 89 -17.73 5.68 8.39
N VAL A 90 -16.65 5.30 9.06
CA VAL A 90 -16.12 3.95 9.00
C VAL A 90 -16.22 3.30 10.36
N GLU A 91 -16.90 2.17 10.42
CA GLU A 91 -16.97 1.33 11.61
C GLU A 91 -15.86 0.27 11.56
N TYR A 92 -15.00 0.27 12.57
CA TYR A 92 -13.91 -0.67 12.69
C TYR A 92 -14.11 -1.59 13.88
N LYS A 93 -13.74 -2.85 13.70
CA LYS A 93 -13.58 -3.81 14.79
C LYS A 93 -12.10 -4.11 14.98
N PRO A 94 -11.46 -3.56 16.02
CA PRO A 94 -10.04 -3.78 16.28
C PRO A 94 -9.68 -5.26 16.41
N LEU A 95 -8.54 -5.63 15.87
CA LEU A 95 -7.97 -6.98 15.92
C LEU A 95 -6.63 -6.96 16.65
N PRO A 96 -6.14 -8.12 17.15
CA PRO A 96 -4.81 -8.23 17.69
C PRO A 96 -3.74 -7.78 16.69
N VAL A 97 -2.74 -7.06 17.17
CA VAL A 97 -1.67 -6.47 16.37
C VAL A 97 -0.37 -7.27 16.47
N ALA A 98 0.46 -7.20 15.43
CA ALA A 98 1.81 -7.75 15.40
C ALA A 98 2.78 -6.62 15.00
N VAL A 99 3.33 -5.92 15.99
CA VAL A 99 4.17 -4.71 15.79
C VAL A 99 5.66 -5.05 15.82
N ASP A 100 6.09 -5.83 16.82
CA ASP A 100 7.49 -6.28 16.90
C ASP A 100 7.71 -7.47 15.94
N PRO A 101 8.67 -7.39 15.01
CA PRO A 101 8.91 -8.45 14.03
C PRO A 101 9.35 -9.77 14.66
N ARG A 102 10.01 -9.76 15.83
CA ARG A 102 10.42 -10.96 16.57
C ARG A 102 9.21 -11.68 17.16
N ASP A 103 8.26 -10.92 17.71
CA ASP A 103 7.00 -11.48 18.22
C ASP A 103 6.10 -11.91 17.07
N ALA A 104 6.05 -11.14 15.98
CA ALA A 104 5.26 -11.47 14.80
C ALA A 104 5.70 -12.77 14.11
N ALA A 105 6.97 -13.19 14.28
CA ALA A 105 7.51 -14.43 13.71
C ALA A 105 7.19 -15.68 14.53
N LYS A 106 6.64 -15.56 15.75
CA LYS A 106 6.26 -16.69 16.59
C LYS A 106 5.05 -17.43 16.01
N GLU A 107 4.94 -18.74 16.29
CA GLU A 107 3.85 -19.57 15.76
C GLU A 107 2.46 -19.16 16.28
N ASP A 108 2.39 -18.62 17.50
CA ASP A 108 1.17 -18.17 18.16
C ASP A 108 0.84 -16.69 17.91
N ALA A 109 1.64 -16.00 17.08
CA ALA A 109 1.42 -14.59 16.76
C ALA A 109 0.12 -14.36 15.99
N PRO A 110 -0.58 -13.23 16.21
CA PRO A 110 -1.73 -12.85 15.42
C PRO A 110 -1.35 -12.74 13.93
N LEU A 111 -2.09 -13.43 13.06
CA LEU A 111 -1.85 -13.37 11.61
C LEU A 111 -2.42 -12.08 11.02
N ILE A 112 -1.55 -11.26 10.43
CA ILE A 112 -1.95 -10.05 9.71
C ILE A 112 -2.58 -10.39 8.36
N HIS A 113 -2.08 -11.45 7.72
CA HIS A 113 -2.63 -12.03 6.50
C HIS A 113 -3.02 -13.51 6.73
N PRO A 114 -4.22 -13.80 7.23
CA PRO A 114 -4.62 -15.18 7.57
C PRO A 114 -4.49 -16.17 6.41
N ALA A 115 -4.76 -15.74 5.18
CA ALA A 115 -4.61 -16.59 3.99
C ALA A 115 -3.15 -17.05 3.74
N ALA A 116 -2.16 -16.34 4.28
CA ALA A 116 -0.76 -16.72 4.18
C ALA A 116 -0.35 -17.79 5.19
N GLY A 117 -1.11 -17.95 6.29
CA GLY A 117 -0.80 -18.90 7.37
C GLY A 117 0.43 -18.53 8.19
N THR A 118 1.10 -17.43 7.89
CA THR A 118 2.32 -16.96 8.59
C THR A 118 2.51 -15.46 8.38
N ASN A 119 3.19 -14.81 9.33
CA ASN A 119 3.67 -13.43 9.19
C ASN A 119 5.08 -13.36 8.56
N VAL A 120 5.77 -14.51 8.40
CA VAL A 120 7.09 -14.57 7.76
C VAL A 120 6.90 -14.66 6.24
N VAL A 121 6.94 -13.51 5.58
CA VAL A 121 6.59 -13.39 4.16
C VAL A 121 7.72 -13.78 3.19
N SER A 122 8.96 -13.75 3.63
CA SER A 122 10.12 -14.13 2.81
C SER A 122 11.31 -14.56 3.68
N VAL A 123 11.92 -15.65 3.31
CA VAL A 123 13.21 -16.10 3.87
C VAL A 123 14.19 -16.25 2.72
N ARG A 124 15.36 -15.61 2.85
CA ARG A 124 16.45 -15.72 1.88
C ARG A 124 17.72 -16.11 2.59
N ASN A 125 18.29 -17.21 2.17
CA ASN A 125 19.57 -17.68 2.69
C ASN A 125 20.68 -17.27 1.72
N PHE A 126 21.67 -16.57 2.25
CA PHE A 126 22.90 -16.25 1.54
C PHE A 126 24.06 -16.97 2.23
N ASN A 127 24.82 -17.73 1.48
CA ASN A 127 25.98 -18.42 1.99
C ASN A 127 27.20 -18.09 1.10
N TYR A 128 28.26 -17.58 1.72
CA TYR A 128 29.51 -17.25 1.06
C TYR A 128 30.66 -17.92 1.82
N GLY A 129 31.45 -18.73 1.13
CA GLY A 129 32.54 -19.49 1.72
C GLY A 129 32.05 -20.61 2.65
N GLU A 130 32.79 -20.87 3.70
CA GLU A 130 32.54 -21.91 4.70
C GLU A 130 32.43 -21.30 6.11
N PRO A 131 31.33 -20.61 6.43
CA PRO A 131 31.17 -19.86 7.69
C PRO A 131 31.28 -20.78 8.92
N ASP A 132 30.65 -21.95 8.90
CA ASP A 132 30.68 -22.88 10.03
C ASP A 132 32.11 -23.32 10.37
N LYS A 133 32.94 -23.59 9.35
CA LYS A 133 34.34 -23.91 9.52
C LYS A 133 35.12 -22.71 10.07
N ALA A 134 34.88 -21.52 9.53
CA ALA A 134 35.53 -20.31 10.00
C ALA A 134 35.25 -20.02 11.49
N PHE A 135 34.01 -20.21 11.94
CA PHE A 135 33.63 -20.08 13.34
C PHE A 135 34.27 -21.16 14.22
N ALA A 136 34.32 -22.41 13.74
CA ALA A 136 34.93 -23.52 14.50
C ALA A 136 36.45 -23.38 14.67
N GLU A 137 37.14 -22.76 13.71
CA GLU A 137 38.60 -22.56 13.69
C GLU A 137 39.03 -21.20 14.28
N ALA A 138 38.08 -20.33 14.65
CA ALA A 138 38.38 -19.00 15.17
C ALA A 138 38.91 -19.05 16.61
N ASP A 139 40.02 -18.37 16.90
CA ASP A 139 40.56 -18.23 18.26
C ASP A 139 39.60 -17.47 19.18
N HIS A 140 38.84 -16.52 18.64
CA HIS A 140 37.85 -15.69 19.35
C HIS A 140 36.63 -15.45 18.50
N THR A 141 35.42 -15.54 19.10
CA THR A 141 34.16 -15.16 18.49
C THR A 141 33.52 -14.04 19.28
N VAL A 142 32.87 -13.09 18.60
CA VAL A 142 32.08 -12.01 19.22
C VAL A 142 30.67 -12.05 18.65
N GLU A 143 29.71 -12.04 19.53
CA GLU A 143 28.29 -11.94 19.17
C GLU A 143 27.75 -10.56 19.58
N LEU A 144 27.04 -9.92 18.70
CA LEU A 144 26.43 -8.61 18.94
C LEU A 144 25.04 -8.55 18.30
N THR A 145 24.05 -8.17 19.07
CA THR A 145 22.71 -7.84 18.57
C THR A 145 22.65 -6.35 18.25
N ILE A 146 22.42 -6.03 16.99
CA ILE A 146 22.25 -4.66 16.51
C ILE A 146 20.79 -4.43 16.18
N GLU A 147 20.22 -3.38 16.74
CA GLU A 147 18.84 -2.98 16.49
C GLU A 147 18.83 -1.69 15.66
N PHE A 148 18.24 -1.75 14.46
CA PHE A 148 18.03 -0.57 13.63
C PHE A 148 16.53 -0.25 13.64
N PRO A 149 16.11 0.85 14.27
CA PRO A 149 14.69 1.19 14.37
C PRO A 149 14.10 1.49 13.00
N ARG A 150 12.82 1.13 12.84
CA ARG A 150 12.07 1.53 11.65
C ARG A 150 12.00 3.05 11.59
N ASN A 151 12.40 3.62 10.48
CA ASN A 151 12.25 5.03 10.20
C ASN A 151 11.62 5.24 8.82
N SER A 152 11.04 6.41 8.61
CA SER A 152 10.63 6.89 7.29
C SER A 152 11.72 7.82 6.75
N GLN A 153 11.97 7.78 5.46
CA GLN A 153 12.87 8.72 4.80
C GLN A 153 12.33 10.15 4.84
N THR A 154 11.01 10.29 4.97
CA THR A 154 10.28 11.56 5.12
C THR A 154 10.85 12.68 4.24
N PRO A 155 10.87 12.52 2.91
CA PRO A 155 11.35 13.57 2.01
C PRO A 155 10.47 14.81 2.17
N MET A 156 11.07 16.00 2.04
CA MET A 156 10.30 17.26 2.07
C MET A 156 9.38 17.40 0.87
N GLU A 157 9.69 16.73 -0.24
CA GLU A 157 8.85 16.65 -1.42
C GLU A 157 7.68 15.69 -1.17
N GLY A 158 6.45 16.21 -1.26
CA GLY A 158 5.23 15.39 -1.18
C GLY A 158 4.99 14.60 -2.46
N TYR A 159 4.32 13.47 -2.36
CA TYR A 159 3.88 12.72 -3.54
C TYR A 159 2.80 13.48 -4.30
N VAL A 160 3.03 13.64 -5.61
CA VAL A 160 2.05 14.22 -6.53
C VAL A 160 1.85 13.29 -7.71
N VAL A 161 0.60 13.05 -8.05
CA VAL A 161 0.22 12.28 -9.24
C VAL A 161 -0.79 13.10 -10.04
N VAL A 162 -0.47 13.33 -11.33
CA VAL A 162 -1.38 13.94 -12.29
C VAL A 162 -1.64 12.90 -13.38
N ALA A 163 -2.90 12.47 -13.49
CA ALA A 163 -3.31 11.49 -14.47
C ALA A 163 -4.29 12.11 -15.48
N ASP A 164 -4.05 11.87 -16.75
CA ASP A 164 -4.89 12.28 -17.85
C ASP A 164 -5.32 11.06 -18.66
N TYR A 165 -6.62 10.94 -18.92
CA TYR A 165 -7.20 9.93 -19.77
C TYR A 165 -7.52 10.50 -21.14
N LEU A 166 -6.97 9.90 -22.18
CA LEU A 166 -7.13 10.30 -23.57
C LEU A 166 -8.14 9.37 -24.27
N PRO A 167 -9.45 9.74 -24.34
CA PRO A 167 -10.48 8.83 -24.83
C PRO A 167 -10.34 8.51 -26.33
N GLY A 168 -9.70 9.37 -27.11
CA GLY A 168 -9.52 9.17 -28.54
C GLY A 168 -8.69 7.93 -28.91
N ASN A 169 -7.77 7.53 -28.06
CA ASN A 169 -6.92 6.35 -28.24
C ASN A 169 -6.95 5.37 -27.06
N ASN A 170 -7.80 5.64 -26.09
CA ASN A 170 -7.94 4.84 -24.86
C ASN A 170 -6.61 4.65 -24.13
N THR A 171 -5.90 5.76 -23.87
CA THR A 171 -4.60 5.76 -23.19
C THR A 171 -4.61 6.66 -21.96
N TYR A 172 -3.69 6.38 -21.05
CA TYR A 172 -3.45 7.13 -19.82
C TYR A 172 -2.06 7.76 -19.88
N ASP A 173 -1.95 9.05 -19.61
CA ASP A 173 -0.69 9.77 -19.42
C ASP A 173 -0.60 10.17 -17.93
N VAL A 174 0.40 9.67 -17.23
CA VAL A 174 0.58 9.88 -15.80
C VAL A 174 1.92 10.56 -15.56
N LEU A 175 1.89 11.70 -14.89
CA LEU A 175 3.06 12.39 -14.37
C LEU A 175 3.08 12.21 -12.85
N ALA A 176 4.18 11.66 -12.31
CA ALA A 176 4.32 11.43 -10.87
C ALA A 176 5.79 11.46 -10.45
N ASN A 177 6.04 12.01 -9.26
CA ASN A 177 7.38 12.11 -8.68
C ASN A 177 7.71 10.87 -7.83
N PHE A 178 8.07 9.75 -8.47
CA PHE A 178 8.48 8.55 -7.76
C PHE A 178 9.67 7.85 -8.46
N GLN A 179 10.40 7.07 -7.67
CA GLN A 179 11.53 6.29 -8.18
C GLN A 179 11.08 5.10 -9.04
N GLY A 180 11.87 4.78 -10.05
CA GLY A 180 11.75 3.54 -10.80
C GLY A 180 10.49 3.43 -11.65
N PRO A 181 10.17 4.41 -12.53
CA PRO A 181 8.96 4.36 -13.36
C PRO A 181 8.85 3.08 -14.17
N TYR A 182 9.97 2.54 -14.65
CA TYR A 182 10.01 1.27 -15.38
C TYR A 182 9.62 0.06 -14.56
N THR A 183 9.92 0.06 -13.26
CA THR A 183 9.53 -1.03 -12.33
C THR A 183 8.05 -0.95 -11.98
N VAL A 184 7.54 0.25 -11.78
CA VAL A 184 6.14 0.49 -11.38
C VAL A 184 5.18 0.33 -12.56
N HIS A 185 5.60 0.69 -13.77
CA HIS A 185 4.78 0.65 -14.98
C HIS A 185 4.04 -0.70 -15.21
N PRO A 186 4.71 -1.87 -15.25
CA PRO A 186 4.02 -3.14 -15.47
C PRO A 186 3.07 -3.51 -14.31
N VAL A 187 3.40 -3.12 -13.07
CA VAL A 187 2.57 -3.36 -11.90
C VAL A 187 1.28 -2.55 -12.01
N MET A 188 1.39 -1.26 -12.35
CA MET A 188 0.24 -0.38 -12.52
C MET A 188 -0.63 -0.77 -13.71
N ALA A 189 -0.01 -1.06 -14.87
CA ALA A 189 -0.76 -1.46 -16.06
C ALA A 189 -1.60 -2.72 -15.78
N ARG A 190 -1.03 -3.70 -15.08
CA ARG A 190 -1.76 -4.91 -14.69
C ARG A 190 -2.85 -4.60 -13.67
N SER A 191 -2.56 -3.84 -12.61
CA SER A 191 -3.56 -3.48 -11.61
C SER A 191 -4.75 -2.74 -12.24
N LEU A 192 -4.50 -1.82 -13.16
CA LEU A 192 -5.52 -1.09 -13.89
C LEU A 192 -6.21 -1.90 -15.02
N ARG A 193 -5.80 -3.15 -15.24
CA ARG A 193 -6.31 -4.02 -16.33
C ARG A 193 -6.15 -3.40 -17.72
N VAL A 194 -5.08 -2.65 -17.95
CA VAL A 194 -4.77 -2.03 -19.24
C VAL A 194 -3.50 -2.60 -19.85
N SER A 195 -3.36 -2.52 -21.17
CA SER A 195 -2.10 -2.90 -21.80
C SER A 195 -0.97 -1.92 -21.43
N GLY A 196 0.27 -2.40 -21.35
CA GLY A 196 1.40 -1.52 -21.09
C GLY A 196 1.54 -0.39 -22.12
N SER A 197 1.11 -0.60 -23.38
CA SER A 197 1.09 0.44 -24.41
C SER A 197 0.02 1.51 -24.20
N ALA A 198 -1.01 1.22 -23.39
CA ALA A 198 -2.06 2.18 -23.06
C ALA A 198 -1.72 3.05 -21.84
N LEU A 199 -0.64 2.74 -21.10
CA LEU A 199 -0.21 3.49 -19.94
C LEU A 199 1.16 4.14 -20.21
N ARG A 200 1.23 5.45 -20.10
CA ARG A 200 2.48 6.20 -20.12
C ARG A 200 2.73 6.79 -18.75
N ILE A 201 3.89 6.48 -18.16
CA ILE A 201 4.32 7.05 -16.88
C ILE A 201 5.55 7.92 -17.14
N ARG A 202 5.50 9.14 -16.63
CA ARG A 202 6.60 10.12 -16.70
C ARG A 202 6.93 10.61 -15.29
N THR A 203 8.20 10.90 -15.06
CA THR A 203 8.66 11.60 -13.86
C THR A 203 9.18 12.98 -14.25
N PRO A 204 9.10 13.99 -13.37
CA PRO A 204 9.80 15.26 -13.57
C PRO A 204 11.29 15.05 -13.79
N GLN A 205 11.95 15.99 -14.50
CA GLN A 205 13.37 15.87 -14.83
C GLN A 205 14.30 15.92 -13.61
N ASP A 206 13.86 16.57 -12.54
CA ASP A 206 14.66 16.87 -11.35
C ASP A 206 14.13 16.17 -10.07
N SER A 207 13.40 15.07 -10.24
CA SER A 207 12.85 14.29 -9.10
C SER A 207 13.63 12.99 -8.90
#